data_356f0d6b826ab4e64e7eb9a188710d05
#
_entry.id   356f0d6b826ab4e64e7eb9a188710d05
#
_cell.length_a   1.000
_cell.length_b   1.000
_cell.length_c   1.000
_cell.angle_alpha   90.00
_cell.angle_beta   90.00
_cell.angle_gamma   90.00
#
_symmetry.space_group_name_H-M   'P 1'
#
loop_
_entity.id
_entity.type
_entity.pdbx_description
1 polymer ?
#
loop_
_entity_poly.entity_id
_entity_poly.type
_entity_poly.pdbx_seq_one_letter_code
_entity_poly.pdbx_strand_id
1 'polypeptide(L)'
;MKTKFLLPILAMSLLVACGDDSSSSSTTGPNLEEESSSSSEAVVPPKEESSSSSEAAKEVTYKYYGAELIGLEQFKYGRFEARMKMVAFPGTVSSMFLNYDISWKRGTIPWNEIDIEVIGKNKTKWQSNILTREGDPSIKDLTATEKLHEIDDVTENFHLFAIVWTPEYVAWEIDSVEVRRVETGVENGTHADKDQVAFLTEEESLRFNLWASKTPAWTGKFTGGELADGPQVQWIDYVRVYSYDTEKKTFTKSWQDDFDGTTLDATRWSKGDWEMELTTHSPKNVVVEDGYCKLLMTREAK
;
A
#
# COMPACT_ATOMS: atom_id res chain seq x y z
N MET A 1 31.52 6.34 0.87
CA MET A 1 30.78 7.55 0.49
C MET A 1 29.34 7.08 0.32
N LYS A 2 28.45 7.34 1.30
CA LYS A 2 27.05 6.91 1.22
C LYS A 2 26.30 7.90 0.33
N THR A 3 25.99 7.50 -0.88
CA THR A 3 25.17 8.29 -1.79
C THR A 3 23.74 8.23 -1.29
N LYS A 4 23.23 9.33 -0.77
CA LYS A 4 21.81 9.47 -0.41
C LYS A 4 21.02 9.57 -1.71
N PHE A 5 20.28 8.55 -2.06
CA PHE A 5 19.33 8.60 -3.15
C PHE A 5 18.04 9.25 -2.63
N LEU A 6 17.80 10.49 -3.06
CA LEU A 6 16.47 11.09 -2.96
C LEU A 6 15.65 10.59 -4.16
N LEU A 7 14.69 9.72 -3.91
CA LEU A 7 13.65 9.42 -4.90
C LEU A 7 12.75 10.66 -5.04
N PRO A 8 12.54 11.18 -6.26
CA PRO A 8 11.49 12.16 -6.48
C PRO A 8 10.15 11.44 -6.47
N ILE A 9 9.43 11.59 -5.37
CA ILE A 9 8.10 11.02 -5.17
C ILE A 9 7.11 11.82 -6.01
N LEU A 10 6.42 11.15 -6.89
CA LEU A 10 5.31 11.70 -7.66
C LEU A 10 4.04 11.55 -6.83
N ALA A 11 3.47 12.67 -6.41
CA ALA A 11 2.11 12.68 -5.88
C ALA A 11 1.15 12.32 -7.02
N MET A 12 0.59 11.13 -6.96
CA MET A 12 -0.45 10.68 -7.88
C MET A 12 -1.75 11.38 -7.49
N SER A 13 -2.12 12.44 -8.23
CA SER A 13 -3.43 13.08 -8.11
C SER A 13 -4.44 12.24 -8.89
N LEU A 14 -5.04 11.25 -8.23
CA LEU A 14 -6.22 10.56 -8.73
C LEU A 14 -7.41 11.52 -8.69
N LEU A 15 -7.89 11.95 -9.85
CA LEU A 15 -9.17 12.60 -10.02
C LEU A 15 -10.28 11.56 -9.93
N VAL A 16 -10.87 11.43 -8.74
CA VAL A 16 -12.12 10.68 -8.56
C VAL A 16 -13.23 11.53 -9.15
N ALA A 17 -13.79 11.14 -10.28
CA ALA A 17 -15.03 11.67 -10.81
C ALA A 17 -16.19 11.06 -10.01
N CYS A 18 -16.72 11.80 -9.02
CA CYS A 18 -18.01 11.52 -8.42
C CYS A 18 -19.12 11.98 -9.37
N GLY A 19 -19.89 11.04 -9.92
CA GLY A 19 -21.16 11.33 -10.56
C GLY A 19 -22.22 11.62 -9.49
N ASP A 20 -22.76 12.85 -9.49
CA ASP A 20 -23.95 13.24 -8.75
C ASP A 20 -25.19 12.69 -9.44
N ASP A 21 -26.00 11.94 -8.70
CA ASP A 21 -27.41 11.78 -9.03
C ASP A 21 -28.27 12.41 -7.94
N SER A 22 -28.87 13.54 -8.35
CA SER A 22 -29.82 14.30 -7.58
C SER A 22 -31.25 13.76 -7.78
N SER A 23 -31.97 13.51 -6.70
CA SER A 23 -33.43 13.59 -6.74
C SER A 23 -33.98 14.26 -5.49
N SER A 24 -34.70 15.33 -5.77
CA SER A 24 -35.43 16.22 -4.88
C SER A 24 -36.70 15.58 -4.33
N SER A 25 -37.09 15.89 -3.09
CA SER A 25 -38.49 16.20 -2.77
C SER A 25 -38.60 17.04 -1.51
N SER A 26 -39.35 18.13 -1.69
CA SER A 26 -39.77 19.13 -0.73
C SER A 26 -40.90 18.64 0.17
N THR A 27 -40.97 19.10 1.41
CA THR A 27 -42.24 19.60 2.03
C THR A 27 -41.99 20.46 3.27
N THR A 28 -42.81 21.48 3.29
CA THR A 28 -42.98 22.67 4.11
C THR A 28 -43.36 22.46 5.59
N GLY A 29 -42.81 23.29 6.48
CA GLY A 29 -43.11 24.05 7.68
C GLY A 29 -44.35 23.74 8.58
N PRO A 30 -44.69 24.52 9.60
CA PRO A 30 -44.20 25.84 10.03
C PRO A 30 -43.90 26.02 11.54
N ASN A 31 -43.35 27.21 11.84
CA ASN A 31 -43.20 27.98 13.08
C ASN A 31 -44.20 27.73 14.23
N LEU A 32 -43.68 27.92 15.49
CA LEU A 32 -44.30 28.80 16.51
C LEU A 32 -43.30 29.14 17.59
N GLU A 33 -43.25 30.42 17.91
CA GLU A 33 -42.60 31.12 19.01
C GLU A 33 -43.27 30.80 20.36
N GLU A 34 -42.57 30.92 21.47
CA GLU A 34 -42.88 31.89 22.55
C GLU A 34 -41.93 31.84 23.71
N GLU A 35 -41.68 33.04 24.21
CA GLU A 35 -40.86 33.48 25.32
C GLU A 35 -41.30 32.96 26.70
N SER A 36 -40.37 32.86 27.67
CA SER A 36 -40.61 33.47 29.00
C SER A 36 -39.35 33.54 29.82
N SER A 37 -39.11 34.70 30.33
CA SER A 37 -38.10 35.18 31.26
C SER A 37 -38.34 34.70 32.71
N SER A 38 -37.26 34.37 33.50
CA SER A 38 -37.18 34.77 34.91
C SER A 38 -35.73 34.75 35.40
N SER A 39 -35.36 35.88 35.98
CA SER A 39 -34.14 36.18 36.71
C SER A 39 -34.09 35.54 38.08
N SER A 40 -32.94 34.97 38.47
CA SER A 40 -32.58 34.90 39.89
C SER A 40 -31.05 35.04 40.04
N GLU A 41 -30.66 36.09 40.75
CA GLU A 41 -29.30 36.35 41.21
C GLU A 41 -28.84 35.25 42.17
N ALA A 42 -27.64 34.74 41.95
CA ALA A 42 -26.96 33.91 42.92
C ALA A 42 -25.52 34.43 43.11
N VAL A 43 -25.24 34.70 44.39
CA VAL A 43 -24.03 35.22 45.03
C VAL A 43 -22.80 34.41 44.65
N VAL A 44 -21.74 35.09 44.22
CA VAL A 44 -20.43 34.55 43.91
C VAL A 44 -19.57 34.50 45.17
N PRO A 45 -19.02 33.34 45.59
CA PRO A 45 -17.94 33.29 46.58
C PRO A 45 -16.57 33.59 45.92
N PRO A 46 -15.59 34.08 46.70
CA PRO A 46 -14.32 34.55 46.14
C PRO A 46 -13.46 33.38 45.62
N LYS A 47 -12.88 33.63 44.45
CA LYS A 47 -12.01 32.73 43.70
C LYS A 47 -10.64 32.68 44.39
N GLU A 48 -10.27 31.56 44.96
CA GLU A 48 -8.88 31.25 45.29
C GLU A 48 -8.09 31.11 43.99
N GLU A 49 -7.11 31.96 43.78
CA GLU A 49 -6.13 31.83 42.70
C GLU A 49 -5.15 30.68 43.05
N SER A 50 -5.47 29.50 42.54
CA SER A 50 -4.49 28.42 42.48
C SER A 50 -3.62 28.65 41.24
N SER A 51 -2.44 29.19 41.43
CA SER A 51 -1.40 29.25 40.41
C SER A 51 -0.82 27.83 40.18
N SER A 52 -1.49 27.04 39.35
CA SER A 52 -0.86 25.86 38.79
C SER A 52 -0.11 26.28 37.52
N SER A 53 1.20 26.44 37.61
CA SER A 53 2.08 26.47 36.45
C SER A 53 2.05 25.08 35.80
N SER A 54 1.13 24.88 34.90
CA SER A 54 1.21 23.72 33.97
C SER A 54 2.38 23.97 33.03
N GLU A 55 3.52 23.37 33.32
CA GLU A 55 4.57 23.19 32.33
C GLU A 55 3.90 22.52 31.10
N ALA A 56 3.83 23.24 30.00
CA ALA A 56 3.30 22.68 28.76
C ALA A 56 4.19 21.49 28.39
N ALA A 57 3.64 20.29 28.45
CA ALA A 57 4.34 19.08 28.05
C ALA A 57 4.85 19.30 26.61
N LYS A 58 6.16 19.19 26.41
CA LYS A 58 6.75 19.29 25.08
C LYS A 58 6.09 18.25 24.18
N GLU A 59 5.49 18.70 23.09
CA GLU A 59 4.89 17.82 22.09
C GLU A 59 5.99 16.91 21.51
N VAL A 60 5.87 15.61 21.76
CA VAL A 60 6.84 14.62 21.25
C VAL A 60 6.56 14.41 19.78
N THR A 61 7.52 14.75 18.93
CA THR A 61 7.47 14.46 17.51
C THR A 61 8.09 13.09 17.22
N TYR A 62 7.58 12.40 16.19
CA TYR A 62 8.03 11.05 15.84
C TYR A 62 8.59 11.00 14.41
N LYS A 63 9.52 10.08 14.19
CA LYS A 63 9.93 9.57 12.89
C LYS A 63 9.33 8.19 12.71
N TYR A 64 8.82 7.92 11.50
CA TYR A 64 8.14 6.67 11.18
C TYR A 64 8.98 5.85 10.22
N TYR A 65 9.04 4.55 10.46
CA TYR A 65 9.79 3.62 9.64
C TYR A 65 8.85 2.53 9.14
N GLY A 66 8.96 2.25 7.84
CA GLY A 66 8.34 1.11 7.18
C GLY A 66 9.36 0.04 6.85
N ALA A 67 8.98 -0.89 5.99
CA ALA A 67 9.84 -1.99 5.54
C ALA A 67 9.61 -2.29 4.07
N GLU A 68 10.64 -2.78 3.38
CA GLU A 68 10.51 -3.41 2.06
C GLU A 68 11.43 -4.62 1.97
N LEU A 69 10.86 -5.76 1.55
CA LEU A 69 11.55 -6.98 1.17
C LEU A 69 11.60 -7.03 -0.36
N ILE A 70 12.80 -7.22 -0.93
CA ILE A 70 13.05 -7.12 -2.36
C ILE A 70 13.66 -8.42 -2.85
N GLY A 71 13.01 -9.08 -3.81
CA GLY A 71 13.57 -10.20 -4.56
C GLY A 71 14.72 -9.76 -5.45
N LEU A 72 15.80 -10.53 -5.48
CA LEU A 72 16.97 -10.24 -6.33
C LEU A 72 16.84 -10.83 -7.73
N GLU A 73 15.98 -11.82 -7.90
CA GLU A 73 15.69 -12.44 -9.19
C GLU A 73 14.67 -11.60 -9.96
N GLN A 74 14.88 -11.45 -11.26
CA GLN A 74 13.99 -10.77 -12.18
C GLN A 74 13.24 -11.82 -13.01
N PHE A 75 11.96 -11.58 -13.25
CA PHE A 75 11.08 -12.51 -13.93
C PHE A 75 10.38 -11.84 -15.11
N LYS A 76 10.38 -12.52 -16.23
CA LYS A 76 9.45 -12.26 -17.32
C LYS A 76 8.43 -13.37 -17.33
N TYR A 77 7.22 -13.07 -16.87
CA TYR A 77 6.14 -14.03 -16.66
C TYR A 77 6.38 -14.98 -15.47
N GLY A 78 5.32 -15.48 -14.91
CA GLY A 78 5.36 -16.43 -13.82
C GLY A 78 4.07 -16.43 -13.00
N ARG A 79 4.09 -17.26 -11.97
CA ARG A 79 3.10 -17.25 -10.89
C ARG A 79 3.82 -17.01 -9.57
N PHE A 80 3.38 -16.03 -8.83
CA PHE A 80 3.98 -15.54 -7.59
C PHE A 80 2.95 -15.66 -6.49
N GLU A 81 3.22 -16.50 -5.51
CA GLU A 81 2.33 -16.76 -4.37
C GLU A 81 2.98 -16.35 -3.06
N ALA A 82 2.21 -15.73 -2.20
CA ALA A 82 2.59 -15.52 -0.81
C ALA A 82 1.40 -15.73 0.12
N ARG A 83 1.61 -16.47 1.21
CA ARG A 83 0.64 -16.57 2.28
C ARG A 83 0.92 -15.49 3.30
N MET A 84 0.01 -14.52 3.42
CA MET A 84 0.25 -13.30 4.17
C MET A 84 -0.93 -12.92 5.06
N LYS A 85 -0.60 -12.21 6.16
CA LYS A 85 -1.55 -11.43 6.93
C LYS A 85 -1.14 -9.96 6.84
N MET A 86 -2.02 -9.13 6.31
CA MET A 86 -1.73 -7.76 5.92
C MET A 86 -1.99 -6.76 7.05
N VAL A 87 -1.62 -5.51 6.83
CA VAL A 87 -1.86 -4.39 7.75
C VAL A 87 -2.79 -3.38 7.11
N ALA A 88 -3.76 -2.87 7.87
CA ALA A 88 -4.62 -1.77 7.43
C ALA A 88 -4.99 -0.86 8.60
N PHE A 89 -4.45 0.34 8.62
CA PHE A 89 -4.92 1.47 9.42
C PHE A 89 -4.73 2.78 8.63
N PRO A 90 -5.45 3.86 8.95
CA PRO A 90 -5.47 5.05 8.12
C PRO A 90 -4.09 5.56 7.72
N GLY A 91 -3.88 5.70 6.42
CA GLY A 91 -2.65 6.18 5.81
C GLY A 91 -1.65 5.11 5.40
N THR A 92 -1.88 3.82 5.69
CA THR A 92 -0.95 2.74 5.35
C THR A 92 -1.24 2.10 4.00
N VAL A 93 -0.19 1.51 3.43
CA VAL A 93 -0.22 0.56 2.30
C VAL A 93 0.62 -0.65 2.71
N SER A 94 0.04 -1.83 2.59
CA SER A 94 0.64 -3.13 2.84
C SER A 94 0.51 -3.94 1.56
N SER A 95 1.62 -4.37 0.95
CA SER A 95 1.59 -4.87 -0.43
C SER A 95 2.43 -6.11 -0.69
N MET A 96 2.11 -6.75 -1.81
CA MET A 96 2.90 -7.68 -2.61
C MET A 96 2.83 -7.20 -4.05
N PHE A 97 3.96 -7.05 -4.73
CA PHE A 97 3.97 -6.51 -6.08
C PHE A 97 5.15 -7.01 -6.90
N LEU A 98 5.03 -6.88 -8.21
CA LEU A 98 6.12 -7.02 -9.16
C LEU A 98 6.50 -5.63 -9.66
N ASN A 99 7.78 -5.34 -9.80
CA ASN A 99 8.24 -4.03 -10.29
C ASN A 99 9.53 -4.14 -11.09
N TYR A 100 9.62 -3.39 -12.19
CA TYR A 100 10.87 -3.18 -12.90
C TYR A 100 11.80 -2.29 -12.10
N ASP A 101 12.90 -2.83 -11.62
CA ASP A 101 13.79 -2.25 -10.61
C ASP A 101 14.26 -0.82 -10.85
N ILE A 102 14.31 -0.38 -12.10
CA ILE A 102 14.79 0.95 -12.48
C ILE A 102 13.70 1.88 -13.02
N SER A 103 12.43 1.50 -12.94
CA SER A 103 11.27 2.31 -13.36
C SER A 103 11.30 3.74 -12.80
N TRP A 104 11.79 3.91 -11.58
CA TRP A 104 11.93 5.21 -10.91
C TRP A 104 12.85 6.21 -11.61
N LYS A 105 13.79 5.75 -12.46
CA LYS A 105 14.72 6.62 -13.18
C LYS A 105 14.07 7.50 -14.24
N ARG A 106 12.85 7.14 -14.68
CA ARG A 106 12.09 7.89 -15.68
C ARG A 106 12.84 8.12 -17.01
N GLY A 107 12.44 9.15 -17.76
CA GLY A 107 13.00 9.44 -19.08
C GLY A 107 12.61 8.38 -20.09
N THR A 108 13.59 7.71 -20.68
CA THR A 108 13.39 6.61 -21.63
C THR A 108 13.16 5.25 -20.94
N ILE A 109 13.12 5.22 -19.61
CA ILE A 109 12.86 3.99 -18.85
C ILE A 109 11.36 3.86 -18.64
N PRO A 110 10.74 2.75 -19.07
CA PRO A 110 9.32 2.50 -18.82
C PRO A 110 9.06 2.23 -17.33
N TRP A 111 7.80 2.34 -16.93
CA TRP A 111 7.31 1.84 -15.65
C TRP A 111 6.51 0.59 -15.90
N ASN A 112 6.89 -0.50 -15.27
CA ASN A 112 6.15 -1.75 -15.25
C ASN A 112 5.97 -2.20 -13.81
N GLU A 113 4.72 -2.44 -13.39
CA GLU A 113 4.37 -2.83 -12.03
C GLU A 113 3.01 -3.54 -11.98
N ILE A 114 2.92 -4.59 -11.18
CA ILE A 114 1.68 -5.36 -10.94
C ILE A 114 1.49 -5.51 -9.44
N ASP A 115 0.34 -5.04 -8.91
CA ASP A 115 0.15 -4.88 -7.47
C ASP A 115 -0.96 -5.72 -6.88
N ILE A 116 -0.74 -6.12 -5.63
CA ILE A 116 -1.72 -6.46 -4.60
C ILE A 116 -1.47 -5.52 -3.42
N GLU A 117 -2.47 -4.71 -3.06
CA GLU A 117 -2.34 -3.73 -1.99
C GLU A 117 -3.53 -3.77 -1.04
N VAL A 118 -3.28 -3.83 0.26
CA VAL A 118 -4.27 -3.54 1.29
C VAL A 118 -4.06 -2.10 1.73
N ILE A 119 -5.10 -1.28 1.52
CA ILE A 119 -5.05 0.16 1.72
C ILE A 119 -5.71 0.51 3.04
N GLY A 120 -5.00 1.22 3.90
CA GLY A 120 -5.38 1.51 5.28
C GLY A 120 -6.71 2.23 5.47
N LYS A 121 -7.25 2.87 4.44
CA LYS A 121 -8.57 3.51 4.46
C LYS A 121 -9.70 2.49 4.64
N ASN A 122 -9.51 1.25 4.17
CA ASN A 122 -10.54 0.21 4.23
C ASN A 122 -9.93 -1.17 4.46
N LYS A 123 -10.01 -1.66 5.69
CA LYS A 123 -9.47 -2.95 6.11
C LYS A 123 -10.25 -4.18 5.61
N THR A 124 -11.40 -4.00 4.96
CA THR A 124 -12.20 -5.08 4.36
C THR A 124 -12.05 -5.16 2.86
N LYS A 125 -11.04 -4.46 2.29
CA LYS A 125 -10.77 -4.48 0.86
C LYS A 125 -9.28 -4.56 0.58
N TRP A 126 -8.97 -5.16 -0.55
CA TRP A 126 -7.65 -5.07 -1.16
C TRP A 126 -7.80 -4.53 -2.59
N GLN A 127 -6.72 -4.01 -3.14
CA GLN A 127 -6.65 -3.45 -4.48
C GLN A 127 -5.73 -4.28 -5.35
N SER A 128 -6.17 -4.63 -6.56
CA SER A 128 -5.31 -5.10 -7.63
C SER A 128 -5.05 -3.98 -8.63
N ASN A 129 -3.84 -3.90 -9.18
CA ASN A 129 -3.49 -2.85 -10.13
C ASN A 129 -2.48 -3.31 -11.16
N ILE A 130 -2.43 -2.65 -12.31
CA ILE A 130 -1.30 -2.62 -13.23
C ILE A 130 -0.94 -1.15 -13.40
N LEU A 131 0.31 -0.81 -13.14
CA LEU A 131 0.87 0.51 -13.35
C LEU A 131 1.87 0.47 -14.50
N THR A 132 1.62 1.29 -15.51
CA THR A 132 2.54 1.42 -16.64
C THR A 132 2.82 2.89 -16.94
N ARG A 133 3.96 3.13 -17.54
CA ARG A 133 4.32 4.38 -18.21
C ARG A 133 5.30 4.04 -19.30
N GLU A 134 5.00 4.46 -20.51
CA GLU A 134 5.94 4.32 -21.61
C GLU A 134 7.25 5.09 -21.36
N GLY A 135 8.34 4.59 -21.94
CA GLY A 135 9.67 5.21 -21.83
C GLY A 135 9.80 6.45 -22.69
N ASP A 136 8.90 7.41 -22.51
CA ASP A 136 8.92 8.73 -23.17
C ASP A 136 9.11 9.84 -22.13
N PRO A 137 10.16 10.70 -22.26
CA PRO A 137 10.41 11.78 -21.33
C PRO A 137 9.27 12.81 -21.21
N SER A 138 8.40 12.91 -22.20
CA SER A 138 7.25 13.81 -22.20
C SER A 138 6.09 13.27 -21.37
N ILE A 139 6.00 11.95 -21.20
CA ILE A 139 4.96 11.28 -20.41
C ILE A 139 5.43 11.19 -18.95
N LYS A 140 4.70 11.85 -18.06
CA LYS A 140 5.04 11.93 -16.63
C LYS A 140 4.13 11.11 -15.73
N ASP A 141 2.89 10.95 -16.15
CA ASP A 141 1.87 10.29 -15.37
C ASP A 141 1.86 8.79 -15.64
N LEU A 142 1.54 8.02 -14.61
CA LEU A 142 1.33 6.58 -14.74
C LEU A 142 -0.07 6.31 -15.28
N THR A 143 -0.19 5.26 -16.07
CA THR A 143 -1.47 4.64 -16.39
C THR A 143 -1.74 3.56 -15.34
N ALA A 144 -2.91 3.62 -14.71
CA ALA A 144 -3.34 2.68 -13.68
C ALA A 144 -4.69 2.05 -14.05
N THR A 145 -4.90 0.82 -13.61
CA THR A 145 -6.18 0.10 -13.75
C THR A 145 -6.59 -0.54 -12.43
N GLU A 146 -6.55 0.25 -11.36
CA GLU A 146 -6.87 -0.22 -10.02
C GLU A 146 -8.31 -0.75 -9.91
N LYS A 147 -8.48 -1.82 -9.14
CA LYS A 147 -9.77 -2.39 -8.80
C LYS A 147 -9.80 -2.87 -7.37
N LEU A 148 -10.82 -2.46 -6.61
CA LEU A 148 -11.06 -2.91 -5.25
C LEU A 148 -11.84 -4.22 -5.23
N HIS A 149 -11.45 -5.11 -4.31
CA HIS A 149 -12.08 -6.41 -4.05
C HIS A 149 -12.39 -6.55 -2.57
N GLU A 150 -13.52 -7.20 -2.25
CA GLU A 150 -13.90 -7.45 -0.86
C GLU A 150 -13.06 -8.57 -0.25
N ILE A 151 -12.71 -8.39 1.02
CA ILE A 151 -12.08 -9.39 1.88
C ILE A 151 -12.31 -9.01 3.34
N ASP A 152 -12.97 -9.84 4.13
CA ASP A 152 -13.48 -9.42 5.43
C ASP A 152 -12.43 -9.38 6.54
N ASP A 153 -11.38 -10.19 6.46
CA ASP A 153 -10.47 -10.47 7.57
C ASP A 153 -8.98 -10.46 7.21
N VAL A 154 -8.60 -9.73 6.18
CA VAL A 154 -7.23 -9.65 5.64
C VAL A 154 -6.17 -9.22 6.67
N THR A 155 -6.58 -8.53 7.74
CA THR A 155 -5.71 -8.09 8.84
C THR A 155 -5.72 -9.05 10.03
N GLU A 156 -6.63 -10.01 10.07
CA GLU A 156 -6.83 -10.92 11.19
C GLU A 156 -6.35 -12.33 10.86
N ASN A 157 -6.55 -12.76 9.61
CA ASN A 157 -6.19 -14.09 9.13
C ASN A 157 -5.15 -14.05 8.00
N PHE A 158 -4.50 -15.20 7.78
CA PHE A 158 -3.61 -15.40 6.66
C PHE A 158 -4.42 -15.84 5.43
N HIS A 159 -4.17 -15.16 4.30
CA HIS A 159 -4.69 -15.52 2.99
C HIS A 159 -3.56 -15.85 2.03
N LEU A 160 -3.83 -16.71 1.06
CA LEU A 160 -2.93 -16.99 -0.04
C LEU A 160 -3.20 -16.02 -1.19
N PHE A 161 -2.32 -15.06 -1.37
CA PHE A 161 -2.36 -14.13 -2.49
C PHE A 161 -1.52 -14.66 -3.64
N ALA A 162 -1.97 -14.45 -4.88
CA ALA A 162 -1.15 -14.77 -6.05
C ALA A 162 -1.32 -13.73 -7.16
N ILE A 163 -0.21 -13.41 -7.82
CA ILE A 163 -0.14 -12.75 -9.11
C ILE A 163 0.24 -13.80 -10.16
N VAL A 164 -0.53 -13.89 -11.23
CA VAL A 164 -0.25 -14.74 -12.39
C VAL A 164 -0.03 -13.83 -13.59
N TRP A 165 1.17 -13.86 -14.13
CA TRP A 165 1.55 -13.05 -15.28
C TRP A 165 2.04 -13.93 -16.43
N THR A 166 1.40 -13.80 -17.59
CA THR A 166 1.71 -14.50 -18.84
C THR A 166 1.76 -13.49 -19.99
N PRO A 167 2.21 -13.88 -21.20
CA PRO A 167 2.11 -13.00 -22.37
C PRO A 167 0.66 -12.61 -22.70
N GLU A 168 -0.31 -13.45 -22.33
CA GLU A 168 -1.71 -13.30 -22.70
C GLU A 168 -2.52 -12.53 -21.67
N TYR A 169 -2.13 -12.56 -20.37
CA TYR A 169 -2.91 -11.94 -19.29
C TYR A 169 -2.12 -11.74 -18.01
N VAL A 170 -2.65 -10.84 -17.17
CA VAL A 170 -2.36 -10.77 -15.74
C VAL A 170 -3.62 -11.16 -14.97
N ALA A 171 -3.48 -12.04 -13.98
CA ALA A 171 -4.58 -12.42 -13.09
C ALA A 171 -4.17 -12.34 -11.62
N TRP A 172 -5.15 -12.11 -10.76
CA TRP A 172 -5.00 -12.08 -9.31
C TRP A 172 -5.89 -13.14 -8.67
N GLU A 173 -5.32 -13.87 -7.73
CA GLU A 173 -6.02 -14.91 -6.99
C GLU A 173 -5.91 -14.67 -5.49
N ILE A 174 -6.99 -15.02 -4.77
CA ILE A 174 -7.03 -15.10 -3.32
C ILE A 174 -7.53 -16.49 -2.95
N ASP A 175 -6.78 -17.17 -2.05
CA ASP A 175 -7.09 -18.52 -1.57
C ASP A 175 -7.36 -19.50 -2.73
N SER A 176 -6.56 -19.39 -3.79
CA SER A 176 -6.64 -20.17 -5.03
C SER A 176 -7.89 -19.92 -5.89
N VAL A 177 -8.60 -18.81 -5.65
CA VAL A 177 -9.73 -18.37 -6.49
C VAL A 177 -9.30 -17.16 -7.29
N GLU A 178 -9.42 -17.23 -8.63
CA GLU A 178 -9.20 -16.07 -9.49
C GLU A 178 -10.31 -15.03 -9.26
N VAL A 179 -9.91 -13.81 -8.85
CA VAL A 179 -10.84 -12.71 -8.56
C VAL A 179 -10.82 -11.61 -9.62
N ARG A 180 -9.74 -11.55 -10.39
CA ARG A 180 -9.59 -10.62 -11.50
C ARG A 180 -8.66 -11.19 -12.55
N ARG A 181 -8.97 -10.87 -13.82
CA ARG A 181 -8.08 -11.07 -14.97
C ARG A 181 -8.14 -9.84 -15.88
N VAL A 182 -6.99 -9.45 -16.42
CA VAL A 182 -6.85 -8.47 -17.50
C VAL A 182 -6.10 -9.16 -18.62
N GLU A 183 -6.68 -9.20 -19.80
CA GLU A 183 -6.10 -9.83 -20.97
C GLU A 183 -5.36 -8.81 -21.84
N THR A 184 -4.36 -9.26 -22.60
CA THR A 184 -3.76 -8.45 -23.66
C THR A 184 -4.81 -8.08 -24.70
N GLY A 185 -4.66 -6.95 -25.37
CA GLY A 185 -5.66 -6.41 -26.29
C GLY A 185 -6.76 -5.60 -25.59
N VAL A 186 -6.77 -5.52 -24.26
CA VAL A 186 -7.71 -4.68 -23.50
C VAL A 186 -7.10 -3.30 -23.28
N GLU A 187 -7.66 -2.28 -23.94
CA GLU A 187 -7.19 -0.91 -23.84
C GLU A 187 -7.78 -0.20 -22.60
N ASN A 188 -6.99 -0.09 -21.53
CA ASN A 188 -7.33 0.65 -20.31
C ASN A 188 -6.47 1.90 -20.12
N GLY A 189 -5.32 1.98 -20.79
CA GLY A 189 -4.36 3.05 -20.66
C GLY A 189 -4.74 4.34 -21.41
N THR A 190 -4.03 5.41 -21.13
CA THR A 190 -4.29 6.77 -21.67
C THR A 190 -3.28 7.20 -22.74
N HIS A 191 -2.10 6.61 -22.79
CA HIS A 191 -1.03 6.94 -23.73
C HIS A 191 -0.77 5.79 -24.71
N ALA A 192 0.47 5.61 -25.18
CA ALA A 192 0.82 4.50 -26.06
C ALA A 192 0.68 3.13 -25.37
N ASP A 193 0.79 3.12 -24.04
CA ASP A 193 0.62 1.96 -23.17
C ASP A 193 -0.85 1.62 -22.84
N LYS A 194 -1.75 1.82 -23.79
CA LYS A 194 -3.19 1.54 -23.63
C LYS A 194 -3.48 0.08 -23.29
N ASP A 195 -2.80 -0.87 -23.96
CA ASP A 195 -2.80 -2.28 -23.60
C ASP A 195 -1.71 -2.52 -22.55
N GLN A 196 -2.05 -2.32 -21.27
CA GLN A 196 -1.08 -2.40 -20.21
C GLN A 196 -0.42 -3.78 -20.08
N VAL A 197 -1.14 -4.87 -20.38
CA VAL A 197 -0.55 -6.22 -20.32
C VAL A 197 0.54 -6.38 -21.39
N ALA A 198 0.29 -5.93 -22.61
CA ALA A 198 1.30 -5.92 -23.67
C ALA A 198 2.46 -4.97 -23.35
N PHE A 199 2.19 -3.92 -22.59
CA PHE A 199 3.18 -2.91 -22.23
C PHE A 199 4.05 -3.30 -21.02
N LEU A 200 3.76 -4.37 -20.31
CA LEU A 200 4.65 -4.98 -19.33
C LEU A 200 5.83 -5.65 -20.06
N THR A 201 6.78 -4.82 -20.53
CA THR A 201 7.86 -5.25 -21.44
C THR A 201 9.14 -5.68 -20.75
N GLU A 202 9.31 -5.28 -19.52
CA GLU A 202 10.53 -5.51 -18.74
C GLU A 202 10.41 -6.74 -17.83
N GLU A 203 11.54 -7.24 -17.38
CA GLU A 203 11.59 -8.21 -16.27
C GLU A 203 11.38 -7.48 -14.94
N GLU A 204 10.63 -8.11 -14.04
CA GLU A 204 10.21 -7.50 -12.77
C GLU A 204 10.66 -8.34 -11.57
N SER A 205 11.05 -7.69 -10.47
CA SER A 205 11.35 -8.35 -9.20
C SER A 205 10.11 -8.45 -8.32
N LEU A 206 9.96 -9.57 -7.60
CA LEU A 206 8.92 -9.74 -6.58
C LEU A 206 9.29 -8.97 -5.32
N ARG A 207 8.37 -8.15 -4.82
CA ARG A 207 8.57 -7.27 -3.67
C ARG A 207 7.38 -7.28 -2.72
N PHE A 208 7.66 -6.91 -1.49
CA PHE A 208 6.65 -6.70 -0.43
C PHE A 208 7.02 -5.45 0.34
N ASN A 209 6.05 -4.59 0.62
CA ASN A 209 6.32 -3.43 1.45
C ASN A 209 5.19 -3.09 2.44
N LEU A 210 5.55 -2.31 3.46
CA LEU A 210 4.64 -1.69 4.42
C LEU A 210 5.12 -0.26 4.64
N TRP A 211 4.28 0.71 4.27
CA TRP A 211 4.63 2.14 4.29
C TRP A 211 3.41 3.03 4.54
N ALA A 212 3.64 4.35 4.75
CA ALA A 212 2.57 5.33 4.94
C ALA A 212 2.59 6.40 3.85
N SER A 213 1.41 6.64 3.27
CA SER A 213 1.22 7.55 2.14
C SER A 213 0.87 8.97 2.57
N LYS A 214 1.27 9.94 1.74
CA LYS A 214 0.88 11.36 1.81
C LYS A 214 -0.51 11.65 1.25
N THR A 215 -1.19 10.67 0.66
CA THR A 215 -2.43 10.85 -0.10
C THR A 215 -3.64 10.39 0.71
N PRO A 216 -4.21 11.23 1.60
CA PRO A 216 -5.31 10.82 2.48
C PRO A 216 -6.60 10.44 1.73
N ALA A 217 -6.79 10.96 0.53
CA ALA A 217 -7.93 10.60 -0.32
C ALA A 217 -7.91 9.12 -0.69
N TRP A 218 -6.72 8.56 -0.90
CA TRP A 218 -6.49 7.16 -1.24
C TRP A 218 -6.42 6.28 0.02
N THR A 219 -5.47 6.56 0.93
CA THR A 219 -5.11 5.67 2.04
C THR A 219 -5.76 6.01 3.40
N GLY A 220 -6.47 7.15 3.52
CA GLY A 220 -6.82 7.74 4.80
C GLY A 220 -5.69 8.61 5.36
N LYS A 221 -5.96 9.34 6.43
CA LYS A 221 -4.97 10.25 7.04
C LYS A 221 -4.08 9.47 8.02
N PHE A 222 -2.80 9.36 7.70
CA PHE A 222 -1.81 8.79 8.61
C PHE A 222 -1.57 9.74 9.81
N THR A 223 -1.64 9.19 11.01
CA THR A 223 -1.32 9.90 12.27
C THR A 223 -0.22 9.21 13.05
N GLY A 224 0.00 7.91 12.81
CA GLY A 224 0.92 7.07 13.57
C GLY A 224 0.46 6.78 15.00
N GLY A 225 -0.81 7.09 15.33
CA GLY A 225 -1.40 6.77 16.63
C GLY A 225 -1.42 5.29 16.94
N GLU A 226 -1.68 4.48 15.93
CA GLU A 226 -1.73 3.01 15.99
C GLU A 226 -0.38 2.36 16.37
N LEU A 227 0.71 3.14 16.26
CA LEU A 227 2.07 2.73 16.65
C LEU A 227 2.40 3.09 18.11
N ALA A 228 1.41 3.58 18.88
CA ALA A 228 1.63 3.96 20.28
C ALA A 228 1.95 2.75 21.17
N ASP A 229 1.26 1.65 20.91
CA ASP A 229 1.34 0.43 21.72
C ASP A 229 2.33 -0.61 21.15
N GLY A 230 3.02 -0.27 20.06
CA GLY A 230 4.02 -1.14 19.44
C GLY A 230 3.99 -1.12 17.91
N PRO A 231 4.84 -1.95 17.29
CA PRO A 231 4.90 -2.07 15.85
C PRO A 231 3.64 -2.69 15.26
N GLN A 232 3.24 -2.24 14.05
CA GLN A 232 2.29 -2.96 13.22
C GLN A 232 3.05 -3.88 12.26
N VAL A 233 2.51 -5.05 11.97
CA VAL A 233 3.26 -6.15 11.34
C VAL A 233 2.49 -6.75 10.17
N GLN A 234 3.06 -6.65 8.96
CA GLN A 234 2.69 -7.52 7.84
C GLN A 234 3.47 -8.83 7.98
N TRP A 235 2.75 -9.94 8.01
CA TRP A 235 3.31 -11.26 8.18
C TRP A 235 3.34 -12.00 6.84
N ILE A 236 4.47 -12.59 6.49
CA ILE A 236 4.65 -13.44 5.32
C ILE A 236 5.07 -14.81 5.83
N ASP A 237 4.19 -15.81 5.67
CA ASP A 237 4.40 -17.18 6.11
C ASP A 237 5.33 -17.92 5.13
N TYR A 238 4.99 -17.86 3.84
CA TYR A 238 5.86 -18.37 2.79
C TYR A 238 5.67 -17.62 1.49
N VAL A 239 6.68 -17.75 0.62
CA VAL A 239 6.65 -17.31 -0.77
C VAL A 239 6.94 -18.49 -1.69
N ARG A 240 6.18 -18.61 -2.78
CA ARG A 240 6.42 -19.59 -3.85
C ARG A 240 6.44 -18.90 -5.19
N VAL A 241 7.43 -19.23 -6.01
CA VAL A 241 7.57 -18.70 -7.36
C VAL A 241 7.59 -19.85 -8.36
N TYR A 242 6.83 -19.66 -9.44
CA TYR A 242 6.72 -20.59 -10.54
C TYR A 242 7.09 -19.87 -11.83
N SER A 243 8.02 -20.43 -12.59
CA SER A 243 8.33 -19.98 -13.94
C SER A 243 7.23 -20.40 -14.92
N TYR A 244 7.03 -19.61 -15.97
CA TYR A 244 6.09 -19.90 -17.04
C TYR A 244 6.82 -20.34 -18.29
N ASP A 245 6.47 -21.52 -18.81
CA ASP A 245 6.92 -22.00 -20.12
C ASP A 245 5.95 -21.47 -21.18
N THR A 246 6.40 -20.52 -21.98
CA THR A 246 5.57 -19.85 -22.99
C THR A 246 5.16 -20.75 -24.15
N GLU A 247 5.93 -21.81 -24.44
CA GLU A 247 5.61 -22.76 -25.49
C GLU A 247 4.57 -23.78 -25.03
N LYS A 248 4.76 -24.35 -23.83
CA LYS A 248 3.86 -25.34 -23.23
C LYS A 248 2.67 -24.73 -22.51
N LYS A 249 2.71 -23.43 -22.22
CA LYS A 249 1.72 -22.70 -21.41
C LYS A 249 1.48 -23.33 -20.04
N THR A 250 2.58 -23.70 -19.37
CA THR A 250 2.56 -24.37 -18.07
C THR A 250 3.44 -23.68 -17.06
N PHE A 251 3.05 -23.78 -15.79
CA PHE A 251 3.84 -23.28 -14.66
C PHE A 251 4.64 -24.42 -14.03
N THR A 252 5.90 -24.14 -13.70
CA THR A 252 6.79 -25.08 -12.99
C THR A 252 7.36 -24.36 -11.78
N LYS A 253 7.22 -24.95 -10.57
CA LYS A 253 7.75 -24.34 -9.35
C LYS A 253 9.27 -24.17 -9.47
N SER A 254 9.74 -22.93 -9.40
CA SER A 254 11.15 -22.56 -9.44
C SER A 254 11.76 -22.66 -8.04
N TRP A 255 11.13 -22.06 -7.06
CA TRP A 255 11.60 -22.08 -5.68
C TRP A 255 10.48 -21.73 -4.68
N GLN A 256 10.77 -21.92 -3.42
CA GLN A 256 9.99 -21.43 -2.29
C GLN A 256 10.92 -20.95 -1.18
N ASP A 257 10.40 -20.10 -0.31
CA ASP A 257 11.01 -19.68 0.95
C ASP A 257 9.93 -19.73 2.04
N ASP A 258 10.14 -20.58 3.03
CA ASP A 258 9.22 -20.78 4.15
C ASP A 258 9.70 -20.02 5.40
N PHE A 259 10.77 -19.22 5.27
CA PHE A 259 11.36 -18.38 6.33
C PHE A 259 11.67 -19.12 7.65
N ASP A 260 11.98 -20.40 7.58
CA ASP A 260 12.24 -21.28 8.74
C ASP A 260 13.49 -20.90 9.55
N GLY A 261 14.31 -19.97 9.04
CA GLY A 261 15.54 -19.51 9.67
C GLY A 261 15.33 -18.36 10.64
N THR A 262 16.45 -17.73 11.00
CA THR A 262 16.48 -16.48 11.79
C THR A 262 17.04 -15.30 11.00
N THR A 263 17.37 -15.52 9.73
CA THR A 263 17.93 -14.52 8.81
C THR A 263 17.41 -14.74 7.40
N LEU A 264 17.28 -13.66 6.64
CA LEU A 264 16.97 -13.76 5.21
C LEU A 264 18.08 -14.48 4.45
N ASP A 265 17.69 -15.25 3.45
CA ASP A 265 18.61 -15.71 2.41
C ASP A 265 19.06 -14.51 1.55
N ALA A 266 20.29 -14.05 1.81
CA ALA A 266 20.87 -12.89 1.11
C ALA A 266 21.20 -13.18 -0.37
N THR A 267 21.09 -14.41 -0.84
CA THR A 267 21.20 -14.76 -2.26
C THR A 267 19.88 -14.55 -3.00
N ARG A 268 18.77 -14.45 -2.25
CA ARG A 268 17.42 -14.33 -2.77
C ARG A 268 16.79 -12.98 -2.49
N TRP A 269 17.09 -12.39 -1.33
CA TRP A 269 16.42 -11.20 -0.83
C TRP A 269 17.39 -10.08 -0.43
N SER A 270 16.91 -8.85 -0.60
CA SER A 270 17.51 -7.65 -0.01
C SER A 270 16.44 -6.85 0.73
N LYS A 271 16.87 -5.82 1.46
CA LYS A 271 16.02 -4.97 2.30
C LYS A 271 16.09 -3.53 1.85
N GLY A 272 14.95 -2.87 1.77
CA GLY A 272 14.86 -1.44 1.46
C GLY A 272 15.53 -0.55 2.53
N ASP A 273 16.22 0.51 2.09
CA ASP A 273 16.88 1.52 2.94
C ASP A 273 16.77 2.90 2.26
N TRP A 274 15.53 3.43 2.14
CA TRP A 274 15.26 4.74 1.51
C TRP A 274 14.00 5.39 2.07
N GLU A 275 13.86 6.70 1.83
CA GLU A 275 12.66 7.45 2.20
C GLU A 275 11.49 7.08 1.27
N MET A 276 10.37 6.73 1.88
CA MET A 276 9.12 6.41 1.20
C MET A 276 7.98 7.22 1.81
N GLU A 277 7.68 8.35 1.20
CA GLU A 277 6.62 9.30 1.58
C GLU A 277 6.65 9.74 3.06
N LEU A 278 5.76 9.21 3.91
CA LEU A 278 5.70 9.56 5.34
C LEU A 278 6.55 8.63 6.21
N THR A 279 7.14 7.59 5.63
CA THR A 279 8.00 6.63 6.31
C THR A 279 9.40 6.61 5.69
N THR A 280 10.33 5.95 6.37
CA THR A 280 11.62 5.53 5.79
C THR A 280 11.66 4.02 5.85
N HIS A 281 11.84 3.33 4.73
CA HIS A 281 12.14 1.90 4.73
C HIS A 281 13.42 1.66 5.51
N SER A 282 13.36 0.76 6.49
CA SER A 282 14.50 0.42 7.33
C SER A 282 14.82 -1.06 7.24
N PRO A 283 16.07 -1.43 6.94
CA PRO A 283 16.49 -2.83 6.97
C PRO A 283 16.25 -3.54 8.31
N LYS A 284 16.15 -2.78 9.41
CA LYS A 284 15.83 -3.30 10.74
C LYS A 284 14.38 -3.75 10.88
N ASN A 285 13.50 -3.22 10.03
CA ASN A 285 12.07 -3.51 10.03
C ASN A 285 11.71 -4.72 9.17
N VAL A 286 12.69 -5.38 8.54
CA VAL A 286 12.53 -6.69 7.90
C VAL A 286 13.18 -7.74 8.78
N VAL A 287 12.37 -8.58 9.43
CA VAL A 287 12.79 -9.54 10.44
C VAL A 287 12.34 -10.94 10.03
N VAL A 288 13.21 -11.95 10.19
CA VAL A 288 12.84 -13.37 10.03
C VAL A 288 12.93 -14.01 11.41
N GLU A 289 11.81 -14.48 11.90
CA GLU A 289 11.69 -15.18 13.18
C GLU A 289 10.40 -16.01 13.24
N ASP A 290 10.40 -17.07 14.01
CA ASP A 290 9.25 -17.93 14.27
C ASP A 290 8.60 -18.52 13.00
N GLY A 291 9.37 -18.76 11.93
CA GLY A 291 8.87 -19.27 10.66
C GLY A 291 8.14 -18.20 9.80
N TYR A 292 8.42 -16.93 10.02
CA TYR A 292 7.82 -15.83 9.26
C TYR A 292 8.85 -14.79 8.81
N CYS A 293 8.65 -14.19 7.66
CA CYS A 293 9.21 -12.87 7.38
C CYS A 293 8.20 -11.80 7.81
N LYS A 294 8.63 -10.90 8.69
CA LYS A 294 7.81 -9.83 9.28
C LYS A 294 8.28 -8.49 8.73
N LEU A 295 7.37 -7.73 8.13
CA LEU A 295 7.59 -6.34 7.76
C LEU A 295 6.96 -5.46 8.83
N LEU A 296 7.79 -4.69 9.52
CA LEU A 296 7.37 -3.87 10.65
C LEU A 296 7.12 -2.42 10.21
N MET A 297 6.09 -1.83 10.78
CA MET A 297 5.97 -0.36 10.84
C MET A 297 6.19 0.08 12.28
N THR A 298 7.13 1.01 12.47
CA THR A 298 7.57 1.48 13.80
C THR A 298 7.63 3.00 13.87
N ARG A 299 7.69 3.54 15.10
CA ARG A 299 7.99 4.95 15.35
C ARG A 299 9.12 5.11 16.36
N GLU A 300 9.88 6.18 16.23
CA GLU A 300 10.93 6.60 17.17
C GLU A 300 10.69 8.08 17.55
N ALA A 301 10.82 8.44 18.81
CA ALA A 301 10.78 9.83 19.25
C ALA A 301 12.01 10.59 18.70
N LYS A 302 11.80 11.82 18.23
CA LYS A 302 12.86 12.72 17.75
C LYS A 302 13.53 13.45 18.90
#